data_510334f6ad17dae453442a5f5d8066bc
#
_entry.id   510334f6ad17dae453442a5f5d8066bc
#
_cell.length_a   1.000
_cell.length_b   1.000
_cell.length_c   1.000
_cell.angle_alpha   90.00
_cell.angle_beta   90.00
_cell.angle_gamma   90.00
#
_symmetry.space_group_name_H-M   'P 1'
#
loop_
_entity.id
_entity.type
_entity.pdbx_description
1 polymer ?
#
loop_
_entity_poly.entity_id
_entity_poly.type
_entity_poly.pdbx_seq_one_letter_code
_entity_poly.pdbx_strand_id
1 'polypeptide(L)'
;ELLFPIARQQKRDELEITGALPFFGVDIWNAYELSWLNLRGKPQVAIATITAPADSPNIVESKSFKLYLNSFNQTRLADVDALQALLHQDLSAAFGAPVHVAITTPDAFGTLKMGELDGLLLDRLDVEIDQYTPSPALLAVRAEGSPVEETLVSHLLKSNCLVTGQPDWASVQIQYAGPQIEQEGLLKYLIGFREHNEFHE
;
A
#
# COMPACT_ATOMS: atom_id res chain seq x y z
N GLU A 1 15.04 5.56 16.49
CA GLU A 1 15.66 6.72 15.81
C GLU A 1 15.79 6.57 14.29
N LEU A 2 15.70 5.35 13.71
CA LEU A 2 15.77 5.15 12.26
C LEU A 2 14.41 5.33 11.58
N LEU A 3 13.33 4.95 12.23
CA LEU A 3 11.98 5.09 11.68
C LEU A 3 11.56 6.56 11.70
N PHE A 4 11.02 7.04 10.59
CA PHE A 4 10.51 8.39 10.43
C PHE A 4 8.99 8.36 10.27
N PRO A 5 8.23 8.62 11.35
CA PRO A 5 6.78 8.71 11.28
C PRO A 5 6.35 9.99 10.55
N ILE A 6 5.38 9.86 9.66
CA ILE A 6 4.71 10.97 8.97
C ILE A 6 3.27 11.02 9.46
N ALA A 7 2.86 12.17 9.99
CA ALA A 7 1.49 12.34 10.45
C ALA A 7 0.51 12.29 9.27
N ARG A 8 -0.45 11.35 9.28
CA ARG A 8 -1.48 11.24 8.24
C ARG A 8 -2.43 12.43 8.21
N GLN A 9 -2.55 13.13 9.34
CA GLN A 9 -3.46 14.27 9.47
C GLN A 9 -3.20 15.35 8.43
N GLN A 10 -1.94 15.56 8.05
CA GLN A 10 -1.60 16.56 7.03
C GLN A 10 -2.32 16.29 5.69
N LYS A 11 -2.28 15.04 5.21
CA LYS A 11 -2.96 14.69 3.95
C LYS A 11 -4.47 14.59 4.10
N ARG A 12 -4.95 14.19 5.26
CA ARG A 12 -6.39 14.21 5.58
C ARG A 12 -6.96 15.62 5.55
N ASP A 13 -6.20 16.60 6.07
CA ASP A 13 -6.60 18.01 6.03
C ASP A 13 -6.65 18.54 4.59
N GLU A 14 -5.67 18.18 3.74
CA GLU A 14 -5.65 18.53 2.31
C GLU A 14 -6.87 17.96 1.55
N LEU A 15 -7.36 16.79 1.98
CA LEU A 15 -8.56 16.14 1.43
C LEU A 15 -9.86 16.59 2.12
N GLU A 16 -9.78 17.57 3.03
CA GLU A 16 -10.92 18.07 3.81
C GLU A 16 -11.61 16.98 4.65
N ILE A 17 -10.88 15.94 5.02
CA ILE A 17 -11.39 14.87 5.89
C ILE A 17 -11.32 15.35 7.33
N THR A 18 -12.47 15.78 7.87
CA THR A 18 -12.61 16.27 9.25
C THR A 18 -13.45 15.32 10.08
N GLY A 19 -13.06 15.07 11.33
CA GLY A 19 -13.79 14.20 12.24
C GLY A 19 -13.51 12.70 12.03
N ALA A 20 -14.58 11.89 12.02
CA ALA A 20 -14.41 10.45 11.78
C ALA A 20 -14.02 10.15 10.33
N LEU A 21 -13.10 9.19 10.14
CA LEU A 21 -12.70 8.78 8.81
C LEU A 21 -13.90 8.18 8.04
N PRO A 22 -14.09 8.56 6.76
CA PRO A 22 -15.19 8.02 5.95
C PRO A 22 -14.88 6.61 5.40
N PHE A 23 -13.78 6.01 5.80
CA PHE A 23 -13.32 4.69 5.37
C PHE A 23 -12.70 3.92 6.54
N PHE A 24 -12.52 2.63 6.33
CA PHE A 24 -11.74 1.75 7.19
C PHE A 24 -10.86 0.86 6.32
N GLY A 25 -9.78 0.34 6.87
CA GLY A 25 -8.87 -0.53 6.13
C GLY A 25 -7.54 -0.73 6.84
N VAL A 26 -6.60 -1.26 6.09
CA VAL A 26 -5.24 -1.52 6.55
C VAL A 26 -4.22 -1.21 5.45
N ASP A 27 -3.01 -0.84 5.87
CA ASP A 27 -1.84 -0.82 5.01
C ASP A 27 -1.08 -2.13 5.18
N ILE A 28 -0.71 -2.75 4.08
CA ILE A 28 0.07 -4.00 4.08
C ILE A 28 1.43 -3.72 3.45
N TRP A 29 2.48 -3.94 4.22
CA TRP A 29 3.86 -3.78 3.79
C TRP A 29 4.53 -5.14 3.68
N ASN A 30 5.15 -5.43 2.54
CA ASN A 30 5.92 -6.65 2.33
C ASN A 30 7.41 -6.33 2.25
N ALA A 31 8.18 -6.86 3.20
CA ALA A 31 9.63 -6.73 3.26
C ALA A 31 10.27 -8.03 2.79
N TYR A 32 10.71 -8.05 1.53
CA TYR A 32 11.28 -9.24 0.87
C TYR A 32 12.74 -9.48 1.22
N GLU A 33 13.44 -8.51 1.80
CA GLU A 33 14.89 -8.55 2.06
C GLU A 33 15.18 -8.47 3.57
N LEU A 34 14.41 -9.19 4.41
CA LEU A 34 14.64 -9.22 5.86
C LEU A 34 15.75 -10.22 6.20
N SER A 35 16.74 -9.79 6.98
CA SER A 35 17.86 -10.62 7.42
C SER A 35 18.35 -10.22 8.82
N TRP A 36 18.86 -11.21 9.57
CA TRP A 36 19.54 -11.02 10.86
C TRP A 36 20.57 -12.13 11.05
N LEU A 37 21.34 -12.08 12.13
CA LEU A 37 22.25 -13.14 12.51
C LEU A 37 21.66 -13.96 13.66
N ASN A 38 21.79 -15.29 13.60
CA ASN A 38 21.55 -16.10 14.78
C ASN A 38 22.67 -15.87 15.84
N LEU A 39 22.54 -16.43 17.04
CA LEU A 39 23.52 -16.25 18.13
C LEU A 39 24.94 -16.69 17.76
N ARG A 40 25.10 -17.60 16.79
CA ARG A 40 26.39 -18.07 16.29
C ARG A 40 26.96 -17.20 15.15
N GLY A 41 26.24 -16.14 14.73
CA GLY A 41 26.66 -15.23 13.67
C GLY A 41 26.35 -15.72 12.24
N LYS A 42 25.55 -16.79 12.10
CA LYS A 42 25.10 -17.25 10.78
C LYS A 42 23.90 -16.41 10.33
N PRO A 43 23.92 -15.83 9.10
CA PRO A 43 22.79 -15.11 8.58
C PRO A 43 21.51 -15.95 8.46
N GLN A 44 20.41 -15.33 8.78
CA GLN A 44 19.05 -15.82 8.59
C GLN A 44 18.35 -14.87 7.60
N VAL A 45 17.44 -15.37 6.78
CA VAL A 45 16.65 -14.58 5.85
C VAL A 45 15.17 -14.90 5.99
N ALA A 46 14.32 -13.94 5.73
CA ALA A 46 12.87 -14.12 5.80
C ALA A 46 12.16 -13.06 4.93
N ILE A 47 10.87 -13.24 4.78
CA ILE A 47 9.94 -12.21 4.28
C ILE A 47 9.05 -11.80 5.46
N ALA A 48 8.91 -10.51 5.69
CA ALA A 48 7.95 -10.00 6.67
C ALA A 48 6.77 -9.35 5.97
N THR A 49 5.57 -9.62 6.49
CA THR A 49 4.35 -8.89 6.15
C THR A 49 3.92 -8.11 7.38
N ILE A 50 3.86 -6.80 7.25
CA ILE A 50 3.46 -5.87 8.30
C ILE A 50 2.12 -5.27 7.93
N THR A 51 1.15 -5.35 8.85
CA THR A 51 -0.19 -4.79 8.66
C THR A 51 -0.43 -3.72 9.70
N ALA A 52 -0.65 -2.49 9.24
CA ALA A 52 -0.99 -1.33 10.08
C ALA A 52 -2.42 -0.87 9.81
N PRO A 53 -3.18 -0.43 10.82
CA PRO A 53 -4.52 0.09 10.60
C PRO A 53 -4.47 1.43 9.85
N ALA A 54 -5.38 1.61 8.87
CA ALA A 54 -5.45 2.84 8.08
C ALA A 54 -5.80 4.09 8.90
N ASP A 55 -6.42 3.91 10.08
CA ASP A 55 -6.73 4.98 11.03
C ASP A 55 -5.59 5.31 12.00
N SER A 56 -4.42 4.64 11.87
CA SER A 56 -3.24 4.99 12.67
C SER A 56 -2.90 6.48 12.54
N PRO A 57 -2.37 7.12 13.60
CA PRO A 57 -1.98 8.53 13.56
C PRO A 57 -0.91 8.83 12.50
N ASN A 58 -0.01 7.88 12.29
CA ASN A 58 1.13 8.04 11.40
C ASN A 58 1.20 6.92 10.35
N ILE A 59 1.87 7.23 9.25
CA ILE A 59 2.51 6.27 8.35
C ILE A 59 4.03 6.38 8.51
N VAL A 60 4.78 5.34 8.21
CA VAL A 60 6.25 5.38 8.26
C VAL A 60 6.82 5.64 6.88
N GLU A 61 7.76 6.58 6.77
CA GLU A 61 8.43 6.88 5.51
C GLU A 61 9.21 5.64 5.01
N SER A 62 9.01 5.26 3.75
CA SER A 62 9.44 3.97 3.20
C SER A 62 10.96 3.75 3.21
N LYS A 63 11.76 4.79 2.96
CA LYS A 63 13.24 4.69 2.98
C LYS A 63 13.76 4.54 4.39
N SER A 64 13.17 5.25 5.35
CA SER A 64 13.48 5.10 6.78
C SER A 64 13.11 3.71 7.27
N PHE A 65 11.98 3.17 6.80
CA PHE A 65 11.58 1.81 7.10
C PHE A 65 12.57 0.78 6.54
N LYS A 66 13.02 0.95 5.29
CA LYS A 66 14.06 0.10 4.70
C LYS A 66 15.38 0.19 5.48
N LEU A 67 15.80 1.37 5.91
CA LEU A 67 16.99 1.55 6.74
C LEU A 67 16.86 0.87 8.10
N TYR A 68 15.70 0.96 8.73
CA TYR A 68 15.40 0.26 9.98
C TYR A 68 15.52 -1.26 9.82
N LEU A 69 14.90 -1.85 8.80
CA LEU A 69 15.01 -3.29 8.52
C LEU A 69 16.46 -3.69 8.24
N ASN A 70 17.21 -2.88 7.48
CA ASN A 70 18.63 -3.11 7.20
C ASN A 70 19.50 -3.12 8.46
N SER A 71 19.12 -2.42 9.53
CA SER A 71 19.87 -2.40 10.79
C SER A 71 19.96 -3.77 11.49
N PHE A 72 19.06 -4.69 11.15
CA PHE A 72 19.10 -6.06 11.69
C PHE A 72 20.14 -6.95 11.01
N ASN A 73 20.67 -6.60 9.84
CA ASN A 73 21.57 -7.47 9.06
C ASN A 73 22.81 -7.97 9.84
N GLN A 74 23.30 -7.19 10.79
CA GLN A 74 24.42 -7.56 11.66
C GLN A 74 24.00 -7.76 13.13
N THR A 75 22.70 -7.76 13.41
CA THR A 75 22.15 -7.92 14.75
C THR A 75 21.99 -9.41 15.07
N ARG A 76 22.51 -9.84 16.21
CA ARG A 76 22.35 -11.22 16.68
C ARG A 76 21.07 -11.35 17.49
N LEU A 77 20.18 -12.23 17.07
CA LEU A 77 18.93 -12.54 17.76
C LEU A 77 18.83 -14.05 18.00
N ALA A 78 18.12 -14.41 19.06
CA ALA A 78 17.98 -15.80 19.46
C ALA A 78 17.25 -16.62 18.40
N ASP A 79 16.14 -16.08 17.90
CA ASP A 79 15.24 -16.75 16.99
C ASP A 79 14.38 -15.72 16.20
N VAL A 80 13.46 -16.22 15.39
CA VAL A 80 12.52 -15.41 14.59
C VAL A 80 11.51 -14.69 15.50
N ASP A 81 11.13 -15.29 16.62
CA ASP A 81 10.15 -14.71 17.54
C ASP A 81 10.70 -13.45 18.22
N ALA A 82 11.99 -13.47 18.57
CA ALA A 82 12.69 -12.29 19.10
C ALA A 82 12.70 -11.13 18.08
N LEU A 83 12.94 -11.43 16.81
CA LEU A 83 12.86 -10.42 15.74
C LEU A 83 11.44 -9.89 15.57
N GLN A 84 10.46 -10.80 15.54
CA GLN A 84 9.04 -10.42 15.38
C GLN A 84 8.57 -9.51 16.53
N ALA A 85 8.97 -9.80 17.75
CA ALA A 85 8.63 -8.98 18.93
C ALA A 85 9.21 -7.57 18.83
N LEU A 86 10.49 -7.43 18.39
CA LEU A 86 11.13 -6.13 18.19
C LEU A 86 10.42 -5.33 17.07
N LEU A 87 10.16 -5.97 15.92
CA LEU A 87 9.44 -5.32 14.82
C LEU A 87 8.05 -4.85 15.27
N HIS A 88 7.32 -5.71 15.98
CA HIS A 88 5.99 -5.36 16.50
C HIS A 88 6.07 -4.14 17.44
N GLN A 89 7.02 -4.14 18.38
CA GLN A 89 7.16 -3.06 19.35
C GLN A 89 7.52 -1.73 18.66
N ASP A 90 8.57 -1.73 17.85
CA ASP A 90 9.13 -0.51 17.26
C ASP A 90 8.19 0.09 16.22
N LEU A 91 7.59 -0.77 15.39
CA LEU A 91 6.64 -0.31 14.36
C LEU A 91 5.33 0.17 14.98
N SER A 92 4.81 -0.50 16.01
CA SER A 92 3.61 -0.01 16.72
C SER A 92 3.85 1.38 17.32
N ALA A 93 5.03 1.62 17.86
CA ALA A 93 5.40 2.94 18.37
C ALA A 93 5.48 3.99 17.24
N ALA A 94 6.06 3.65 16.10
CA ALA A 94 6.20 4.56 14.97
C ALA A 94 4.85 4.89 14.29
N PHE A 95 3.99 3.89 14.06
CA PHE A 95 2.65 4.10 13.52
C PHE A 95 1.71 4.78 14.53
N GLY A 96 2.02 4.70 15.83
CA GLY A 96 1.15 5.18 16.91
C GLY A 96 -0.10 4.31 17.12
N ALA A 97 -0.08 3.08 16.63
CA ALA A 97 -1.17 2.11 16.72
C ALA A 97 -0.59 0.68 16.68
N PRO A 98 -1.28 -0.32 17.24
CA PRO A 98 -0.83 -1.72 17.15
C PRO A 98 -0.71 -2.17 15.70
N VAL A 99 0.45 -2.71 15.30
CA VAL A 99 0.67 -3.34 13.99
C VAL A 99 0.75 -4.85 14.15
N HIS A 100 0.33 -5.57 13.11
CA HIS A 100 0.56 -7.01 13.05
C HIS A 100 1.81 -7.29 12.22
N VAL A 101 2.69 -8.19 12.72
CA VAL A 101 3.90 -8.62 11.99
C VAL A 101 3.84 -10.12 11.82
N ALA A 102 3.90 -10.59 10.58
CA ALA A 102 4.04 -12.00 10.23
C ALA A 102 5.38 -12.21 9.53
N ILE A 103 6.17 -13.19 9.99
CA ILE A 103 7.47 -13.52 9.38
C ILE A 103 7.37 -14.90 8.73
N THR A 104 7.69 -14.95 7.43
CA THR A 104 7.75 -16.18 6.65
C THR A 104 9.21 -16.55 6.43
N THR A 105 9.62 -17.70 6.95
CA THR A 105 10.96 -18.27 6.77
C THR A 105 11.08 -19.06 5.45
N PRO A 106 12.29 -19.38 4.96
CA PRO A 106 12.49 -20.07 3.68
C PRO A 106 11.71 -21.38 3.54
N ASP A 107 11.50 -22.11 4.63
CA ASP A 107 10.75 -23.37 4.62
C ASP A 107 9.28 -23.20 4.18
N ALA A 108 8.75 -21.99 4.35
CA ALA A 108 7.37 -21.66 4.01
C ALA A 108 7.25 -20.76 2.75
N PHE A 109 8.34 -20.39 2.09
CA PHE A 109 8.28 -19.53 0.89
C PHE A 109 7.42 -20.11 -0.23
N GLY A 110 7.37 -21.44 -0.37
CA GLY A 110 6.51 -22.10 -1.34
C GLY A 110 5.01 -21.91 -1.14
N THR A 111 4.59 -21.40 0.02
CA THR A 111 3.17 -21.04 0.29
C THR A 111 2.78 -19.67 -0.23
N LEU A 112 3.78 -18.80 -0.49
CA LEU A 112 3.56 -17.48 -1.04
C LEU A 112 3.25 -17.59 -2.53
N LYS A 113 2.18 -16.93 -2.97
CA LYS A 113 1.74 -16.95 -4.36
C LYS A 113 1.64 -15.53 -4.89
N MET A 114 2.08 -15.35 -6.14
CA MET A 114 1.67 -14.22 -6.94
C MET A 114 0.30 -14.55 -7.54
N GLY A 115 -0.67 -13.65 -7.37
CA GLY A 115 -2.02 -13.81 -7.87
C GLY A 115 -2.42 -12.63 -8.77
N GLU A 116 -3.51 -12.80 -9.45
CA GLU A 116 -4.20 -11.74 -10.19
C GLU A 116 -5.35 -11.21 -9.33
N LEU A 117 -5.72 -9.96 -9.53
CA LEU A 117 -6.92 -9.39 -8.95
C LEU A 117 -8.12 -9.82 -9.78
N ASP A 118 -9.10 -10.44 -9.13
CA ASP A 118 -10.33 -10.85 -9.80
C ASP A 118 -11.21 -9.65 -10.14
N GLY A 119 -11.81 -9.64 -11.34
CA GLY A 119 -12.74 -8.61 -11.77
C GLY A 119 -12.70 -8.30 -13.26
N LEU A 120 -13.50 -7.33 -13.66
CA LEU A 120 -13.49 -6.80 -15.02
C LEU A 120 -12.28 -5.91 -15.23
N LEU A 121 -11.36 -6.32 -16.10
CA LEU A 121 -10.14 -5.57 -16.40
C LEU A 121 -10.45 -4.37 -17.32
N LEU A 122 -10.39 -3.17 -16.76
CA LEU A 122 -10.63 -1.91 -17.46
C LEU A 122 -9.57 -1.60 -18.51
N ASP A 123 -8.36 -2.09 -18.34
CA ASP A 123 -7.21 -1.84 -19.22
C ASP A 123 -7.43 -2.35 -20.66
N ARG A 124 -8.47 -3.17 -20.88
CA ARG A 124 -8.85 -3.65 -22.22
C ARG A 124 -9.74 -2.70 -22.99
N LEU A 125 -10.21 -1.62 -22.34
CA LEU A 125 -11.01 -0.60 -23.02
C LEU A 125 -10.12 0.17 -23.99
N ASP A 126 -10.61 0.34 -25.23
CA ASP A 126 -9.96 1.17 -26.23
C ASP A 126 -10.44 2.61 -26.07
N VAL A 127 -9.66 3.39 -25.30
CA VAL A 127 -9.98 4.77 -24.94
C VAL A 127 -8.89 5.73 -25.41
N GLU A 128 -9.28 6.91 -25.84
CA GLU A 128 -8.36 8.00 -26.14
C GLU A 128 -8.07 8.81 -24.88
N ILE A 129 -6.79 9.04 -24.57
CA ILE A 129 -6.30 9.79 -23.40
C ILE A 129 -5.68 11.09 -23.91
N ASP A 130 -6.26 12.20 -23.51
CA ASP A 130 -5.84 13.55 -23.90
C ASP A 130 -5.27 14.38 -22.74
N GLN A 131 -5.39 13.89 -21.49
CA GLN A 131 -4.85 14.55 -20.32
C GLN A 131 -4.32 13.57 -19.26
N TYR A 132 -3.30 14.00 -18.51
CA TYR A 132 -2.67 13.23 -17.44
C TYR A 132 -2.73 13.98 -16.10
N THR A 133 -3.87 14.61 -15.82
CA THR A 133 -4.18 15.28 -14.56
C THR A 133 -5.43 14.65 -13.97
N PRO A 134 -5.41 14.21 -12.70
CA PRO A 134 -6.58 13.65 -12.05
C PRO A 134 -7.73 14.66 -12.04
N SER A 135 -8.91 14.25 -12.50
CA SER A 135 -10.09 15.09 -12.49
C SER A 135 -11.30 14.31 -11.97
N PRO A 136 -11.85 14.67 -10.80
CA PRO A 136 -13.06 14.03 -10.27
C PRO A 136 -14.26 14.14 -11.21
N ALA A 137 -14.25 15.10 -12.14
CA ALA A 137 -15.33 15.25 -13.15
C ALA A 137 -15.42 14.07 -14.12
N LEU A 138 -14.37 13.24 -14.22
CA LEU A 138 -14.38 12.00 -15.01
C LEU A 138 -15.13 10.86 -14.31
N LEU A 139 -15.34 10.97 -12.99
CA LEU A 139 -16.04 9.96 -12.21
C LEU A 139 -17.54 10.20 -12.30
N ALA A 140 -18.21 9.31 -13.02
CA ALA A 140 -19.65 9.34 -13.20
C ALA A 140 -20.27 7.97 -13.01
N VAL A 141 -21.55 7.95 -12.71
CA VAL A 141 -22.38 6.74 -12.69
C VAL A 141 -23.49 6.88 -13.70
N ARG A 142 -23.97 5.77 -14.23
CA ARG A 142 -25.13 5.78 -15.14
C ARG A 142 -26.36 6.25 -14.39
N ALA A 143 -27.03 7.24 -14.95
CA ALA A 143 -28.24 7.82 -14.35
C ALA A 143 -29.44 6.86 -14.43
N GLU A 144 -29.44 5.94 -15.38
CA GLU A 144 -30.51 4.99 -15.64
C GLU A 144 -29.99 3.55 -15.57
N GLY A 145 -30.82 2.64 -15.09
CA GLY A 145 -30.50 1.22 -14.96
C GLY A 145 -30.73 0.70 -13.54
N SER A 146 -30.72 -0.62 -13.40
CA SER A 146 -30.77 -1.27 -12.09
C SER A 146 -29.40 -1.18 -11.43
N PRO A 147 -29.34 -1.09 -10.09
CA PRO A 147 -28.08 -1.25 -9.36
C PRO A 147 -27.37 -2.55 -9.72
N VAL A 148 -26.04 -2.49 -9.77
CA VAL A 148 -25.17 -3.63 -10.08
C VAL A 148 -24.30 -3.97 -8.87
N GLU A 149 -23.83 -5.22 -8.82
CA GLU A 149 -22.69 -5.61 -8.02
C GLU A 149 -21.59 -5.99 -8.99
N GLU A 150 -20.50 -5.27 -9.00
CA GLU A 150 -19.37 -5.57 -9.88
C GLU A 150 -18.02 -5.27 -9.22
N THR A 151 -17.00 -5.93 -9.74
CA THR A 151 -15.61 -5.71 -9.36
C THR A 151 -14.85 -5.25 -10.58
N LEU A 152 -14.24 -4.06 -10.49
CA LEU A 152 -13.45 -3.44 -11.55
C LEU A 152 -11.97 -3.50 -11.18
N VAL A 153 -11.10 -3.75 -12.16
CA VAL A 153 -9.66 -3.87 -11.96
C VAL A 153 -8.93 -3.02 -13.00
N SER A 154 -7.87 -2.34 -12.57
CA SER A 154 -6.90 -1.71 -13.45
C SER A 154 -5.48 -1.84 -12.89
N HIS A 155 -4.51 -2.06 -13.76
CA HIS A 155 -3.07 -2.11 -13.46
C HIS A 155 -2.33 -0.84 -13.92
N LEU A 156 -3.08 0.20 -14.35
CA LEU A 156 -2.52 1.38 -14.99
C LEU A 156 -2.39 2.59 -14.05
N LEU A 157 -2.73 2.44 -12.76
CA LEU A 157 -2.45 3.49 -11.79
C LEU A 157 -0.93 3.67 -11.66
N LYS A 158 -0.48 4.90 -11.87
CA LYS A 158 0.93 5.27 -11.78
C LYS A 158 1.04 6.69 -11.27
N SER A 159 1.91 6.90 -10.31
CA SER A 159 2.36 8.22 -9.91
C SER A 159 3.88 8.27 -9.88
N ASN A 160 4.46 9.34 -9.37
CA ASN A 160 5.91 9.47 -9.27
C ASN A 160 6.31 9.78 -7.82
N CYS A 161 7.42 9.22 -7.40
CA CYS A 161 8.03 9.58 -6.13
C CYS A 161 8.38 11.08 -6.11
N LEU A 162 7.92 11.79 -5.08
CA LEU A 162 8.13 13.22 -4.93
C LEU A 162 9.62 13.61 -4.88
N VAL A 163 10.47 12.72 -4.37
CA VAL A 163 11.91 12.98 -4.19
C VAL A 163 12.73 12.63 -5.43
N THR A 164 12.46 11.50 -6.07
CA THR A 164 13.30 10.96 -7.16
C THR A 164 12.69 11.14 -8.54
N GLY A 165 11.39 11.46 -8.63
CA GLY A 165 10.65 11.48 -9.89
C GLY A 165 10.48 10.10 -10.55
N GLN A 166 10.92 9.02 -9.89
CA GLN A 166 10.76 7.67 -10.41
C GLN A 166 9.31 7.19 -10.28
N PRO A 167 8.87 6.33 -11.20
CA PRO A 167 7.48 5.85 -11.20
C PRO A 167 7.21 4.87 -10.07
N ASP A 168 6.04 5.03 -9.46
CA ASP A 168 5.41 4.09 -8.54
C ASP A 168 4.13 3.56 -9.20
N TRP A 169 4.09 2.27 -9.48
CA TRP A 169 2.98 1.60 -10.12
C TRP A 169 2.10 0.88 -9.10
N ALA A 170 0.79 0.88 -9.37
CA ALA A 170 -0.17 0.15 -8.55
C ALA A 170 -1.27 -0.49 -9.40
N SER A 171 -1.85 -1.56 -8.85
CA SER A 171 -3.08 -2.14 -9.31
C SER A 171 -4.21 -1.71 -8.38
N VAL A 172 -5.37 -1.43 -8.97
CA VAL A 172 -6.58 -1.02 -8.24
C VAL A 172 -7.66 -2.05 -8.48
N GLN A 173 -8.30 -2.50 -7.39
CA GLN A 173 -9.51 -3.32 -7.42
C GLN A 173 -10.62 -2.59 -6.68
N ILE A 174 -11.75 -2.40 -7.33
CA ILE A 174 -12.93 -1.71 -6.77
C ILE A 174 -14.10 -2.67 -6.80
N GLN A 175 -14.51 -3.13 -5.64
CA GLN A 175 -15.75 -3.90 -5.48
C GLN A 175 -16.82 -2.99 -4.92
N TYR A 176 -17.97 -2.92 -5.58
CA TYR A 176 -19.04 -2.03 -5.16
C TYR A 176 -20.42 -2.60 -5.52
N ALA A 177 -21.43 -2.07 -4.85
CA ALA A 177 -22.84 -2.27 -5.16
C ALA A 177 -23.54 -0.91 -5.28
N GLY A 178 -24.23 -0.67 -6.39
CA GLY A 178 -24.90 0.61 -6.63
C GLY A 178 -25.12 0.91 -8.11
N PRO A 179 -25.38 2.18 -8.45
CA PRO A 179 -25.46 2.62 -9.84
C PRO A 179 -24.16 2.28 -10.57
N GLN A 180 -24.28 1.79 -11.82
CA GLN A 180 -23.10 1.36 -12.58
C GLN A 180 -22.14 2.52 -12.83
N ILE A 181 -20.87 2.33 -12.46
CA ILE A 181 -19.80 3.30 -12.74
C ILE A 181 -19.52 3.35 -14.24
N GLU A 182 -19.34 4.57 -14.77
CA GLU A 182 -18.87 4.77 -16.15
C GLU A 182 -17.41 4.33 -16.26
N GLN A 183 -17.18 3.16 -16.86
CA GLN A 183 -15.88 2.47 -16.84
C GLN A 183 -14.80 3.25 -17.61
N GLU A 184 -15.14 3.90 -18.72
CA GLU A 184 -14.21 4.73 -19.48
C GLU A 184 -13.75 5.94 -18.66
N GLY A 185 -14.68 6.62 -17.98
CA GLY A 185 -14.38 7.75 -17.10
C GLY A 185 -13.49 7.34 -15.92
N LEU A 186 -13.77 6.19 -15.30
CA LEU A 186 -12.95 5.65 -14.22
C LEU A 186 -11.53 5.33 -14.72
N LEU A 187 -11.38 4.68 -15.86
CA LEU A 187 -10.07 4.36 -16.42
C LEU A 187 -9.28 5.64 -16.74
N LYS A 188 -9.90 6.65 -17.35
CA LYS A 188 -9.28 7.97 -17.60
C LYS A 188 -8.86 8.66 -16.31
N TYR A 189 -9.67 8.57 -15.25
CA TYR A 189 -9.34 9.11 -13.95
C TYR A 189 -8.08 8.44 -13.35
N LEU A 190 -8.01 7.10 -13.38
CA LEU A 190 -6.84 6.36 -12.88
C LEU A 190 -5.57 6.70 -13.67
N ILE A 191 -5.66 6.78 -15.00
CA ILE A 191 -4.53 7.17 -15.86
C ILE A 191 -4.12 8.62 -15.61
N GLY A 192 -5.05 9.49 -15.20
CA GLY A 192 -4.79 10.88 -14.86
C GLY A 192 -3.71 11.11 -13.81
N PHE A 193 -3.43 10.13 -12.95
CA PHE A 193 -2.36 10.21 -11.96
C PHE A 193 -0.95 10.04 -12.54
N ARG A 194 -0.82 9.74 -13.84
CA ARG A 194 0.45 9.36 -14.46
C ARG A 194 1.58 10.39 -14.30
N GLU A 195 1.28 11.66 -14.20
CA GLU A 195 2.25 12.74 -13.98
C GLU A 195 2.17 13.33 -12.57
N HIS A 196 1.35 12.78 -11.72
CA HIS A 196 1.18 13.24 -10.35
C HIS A 196 2.39 12.86 -9.49
N ASN A 197 2.85 13.79 -8.67
CA ASN A 197 4.00 13.62 -7.77
C ASN A 197 3.54 13.85 -6.33
N GLU A 198 3.23 12.78 -5.62
CA GLU A 198 2.81 12.85 -4.22
C GLU A 198 3.26 11.61 -3.46
N PHE A 199 3.34 11.73 -2.14
CA PHE A 199 3.42 10.57 -1.27
C PHE A 199 2.06 9.88 -1.23
N HIS A 200 2.08 8.57 -1.31
CA HIS A 200 0.88 7.76 -1.18
C HIS A 200 0.56 7.55 0.29
N GLU A 201 -0.67 7.73 0.62
CA GLU A 201 -1.24 7.35 1.90
C GLU A 201 -2.33 6.29 1.70
#